data_359b9230fb86a4d82e16dd143a21a411
#
_entry.id   359b9230fb86a4d82e16dd143a21a411
#
_cell.length_a   1.000
_cell.length_b   1.000
_cell.length_c   1.000
_cell.angle_alpha   90.00
_cell.angle_beta   90.00
_cell.angle_gamma   90.00
#
_symmetry.space_group_name_H-M   'P 1'
#
loop_
_entity.id
_entity.type
_entity.pdbx_description
1 polymer ?
#
loop_
_entity_poly.entity_id
_entity_poly.type
_entity_poly.pdbx_seq_one_letter_code
_entity_poly.pdbx_strand_id
1 'polypeptide(L)'
;MQNESPSSSLITHNRPLSGQATWKGGGFLLIIRTLLFYFALIAVIRLLGKRQVGQMEPSEFVVTMLIANLASVPLEDWDIPIHGGLVPMGVVFVCERVLSWLSLRSIPIRRLLCGKPVILIENGRLLEDNLRRTRINLDELSGHLREEGVLAMETVQFAILETNGSITVFPYPRHAPAPAGPGAKDQELPYTVISDGHILTQNLALLGRDEGWLRKKLHGKGLEAGDVLLMTATKSGETAIFPRQ
;
A
#
# COMPACT_ATOMS: atom_id res chain seq x y z
N MET A 1 -48.68 43.54 56.87
CA MET A 1 -47.28 43.31 56.38
C MET A 1 -47.38 42.32 55.22
N GLN A 2 -47.46 42.89 54.05
CA GLN A 2 -47.55 42.16 52.77
C GLN A 2 -46.15 41.71 52.39
N ASN A 3 -46.01 40.47 51.99
CA ASN A 3 -44.77 39.96 51.43
C ASN A 3 -45.10 39.46 50.01
N GLU A 4 -44.82 40.29 49.02
CA GLU A 4 -44.93 39.94 47.62
C GLU A 4 -43.69 39.18 47.18
N SER A 5 -43.88 37.96 46.69
CA SER A 5 -42.87 37.17 46.01
C SER A 5 -42.81 37.55 44.51
N PRO A 6 -41.65 37.76 43.91
CA PRO A 6 -41.54 38.05 42.50
C PRO A 6 -41.71 36.78 41.64
N SER A 7 -42.67 36.85 40.73
CA SER A 7 -42.92 35.87 39.68
C SER A 7 -41.70 35.74 38.74
N SER A 8 -41.07 34.58 38.77
CA SER A 8 -40.07 34.19 37.78
C SER A 8 -40.74 33.96 36.42
N SER A 9 -40.62 34.89 35.53
CA SER A 9 -40.94 34.72 34.10
C SER A 9 -40.02 33.70 33.47
N LEU A 10 -40.47 32.46 33.30
CA LEU A 10 -39.89 31.45 32.43
C LEU A 10 -39.96 31.94 30.99
N ILE A 11 -38.84 32.49 30.52
CA ILE A 11 -38.64 32.74 29.10
C ILE A 11 -38.50 31.36 28.45
N THR A 12 -39.60 30.79 28.01
CA THR A 12 -39.61 29.66 27.08
C THR A 12 -39.05 30.17 25.75
N HIS A 13 -37.80 29.89 25.55
CA HIS A 13 -37.15 30.08 24.24
C HIS A 13 -37.72 29.05 23.28
N ASN A 14 -38.89 29.40 22.72
CA ASN A 14 -39.54 28.63 21.68
C ASN A 14 -38.69 28.73 20.41
N ARG A 15 -37.65 27.87 20.29
CA ARG A 15 -37.02 27.65 19.01
C ARG A 15 -38.07 27.01 18.11
N PRO A 16 -38.46 27.63 17.01
CA PRO A 16 -39.29 26.93 16.06
C PRO A 16 -38.50 25.73 15.54
N LEU A 17 -39.04 24.54 15.71
CA LEU A 17 -38.63 23.33 15.01
C LEU A 17 -38.99 23.52 13.52
N SER A 18 -38.27 24.43 12.85
CA SER A 18 -38.35 24.61 11.40
C SER A 18 -37.50 23.52 10.71
N GLY A 19 -37.87 22.28 10.92
CA GLY A 19 -37.26 21.12 10.32
C GLY A 19 -38.24 20.18 9.65
N GLN A 20 -39.45 20.66 9.35
CA GLN A 20 -40.33 19.97 8.40
C GLN A 20 -39.99 20.47 6.99
N ALA A 21 -38.77 20.13 6.53
CA ALA A 21 -38.42 20.26 5.12
C ALA A 21 -39.40 19.45 4.28
N THR A 22 -40.12 20.15 3.43
CA THR A 22 -41.08 19.66 2.46
C THR A 22 -40.48 18.57 1.58
N TRP A 23 -40.72 17.32 1.91
CA TRP A 23 -40.19 16.11 1.23
C TRP A 23 -40.59 16.01 -0.25
N LYS A 24 -41.49 16.86 -0.77
CA LYS A 24 -42.05 16.73 -2.13
C LYS A 24 -41.10 17.12 -3.30
N GLY A 25 -39.95 17.76 -3.07
CA GLY A 25 -38.93 18.04 -4.09
C GLY A 25 -37.54 17.54 -3.72
N GLY A 26 -37.29 17.29 -2.44
CA GLY A 26 -35.97 16.92 -1.92
C GLY A 26 -35.51 15.51 -2.28
N GLY A 27 -36.44 14.54 -2.39
CA GLY A 27 -36.08 13.15 -2.68
C GLY A 27 -35.44 12.95 -4.05
N PHE A 28 -35.96 13.63 -5.07
CA PHE A 28 -35.39 13.55 -6.44
C PHE A 28 -34.01 14.19 -6.52
N LEU A 29 -33.84 15.33 -5.87
CA LEU A 29 -32.53 16.02 -5.80
C LEU A 29 -31.50 15.18 -5.03
N LEU A 30 -31.91 14.51 -3.96
CA LEU A 30 -31.05 13.58 -3.21
C LEU A 30 -30.59 12.42 -4.07
N ILE A 31 -31.47 11.82 -4.86
CA ILE A 31 -31.11 10.73 -5.77
C ILE A 31 -30.06 11.20 -6.79
N ILE A 32 -30.27 12.36 -7.42
CA ILE A 32 -29.32 12.92 -8.39
C ILE A 32 -27.97 13.18 -7.72
N ARG A 33 -27.96 13.79 -6.52
CA ARG A 33 -26.77 14.10 -5.76
C ARG A 33 -26.00 12.82 -5.38
N THR A 34 -26.72 11.79 -4.91
CA THR A 34 -26.14 10.48 -4.60
C THR A 34 -25.54 9.81 -5.83
N LEU A 35 -26.24 9.79 -6.96
CA LEU A 35 -25.73 9.24 -8.21
C LEU A 35 -24.48 9.98 -8.70
N LEU A 36 -24.47 11.31 -8.58
CA LEU A 36 -23.28 12.11 -8.97
C LEU A 36 -22.06 11.71 -8.13
N PHE A 37 -22.18 11.65 -6.80
CA PHE A 37 -21.07 11.23 -5.93
C PHE A 37 -20.70 9.76 -6.15
N TYR A 38 -21.66 8.87 -6.39
CA TYR A 38 -21.39 7.48 -6.72
C TYR A 38 -20.53 7.35 -7.97
N PHE A 39 -20.89 8.03 -9.08
CA PHE A 39 -20.09 8.01 -10.29
C PHE A 39 -18.74 8.73 -10.12
N ALA A 40 -18.70 9.82 -9.36
CA ALA A 40 -17.46 10.51 -9.03
C ALA A 40 -16.49 9.59 -8.26
N LEU A 41 -16.99 8.86 -7.26
CA LEU A 41 -16.19 7.88 -6.50
C LEU A 41 -15.67 6.76 -7.40
N ILE A 42 -16.51 6.17 -8.25
CA ILE A 42 -16.07 5.14 -9.20
C ILE A 42 -14.98 5.69 -10.13
N ALA A 43 -15.17 6.90 -10.65
CA ALA A 43 -14.19 7.53 -11.53
C ALA A 43 -12.84 7.73 -10.81
N VAL A 44 -12.86 8.26 -9.59
CA VAL A 44 -11.66 8.49 -8.78
C VAL A 44 -10.96 7.17 -8.48
N ILE A 45 -11.67 6.14 -7.98
CA ILE A 45 -11.08 4.83 -7.67
C ILE A 45 -10.48 4.20 -8.95
N ARG A 46 -11.15 4.31 -10.08
CA ARG A 46 -10.64 3.78 -11.36
C ARG A 46 -9.41 4.51 -11.85
N LEU A 47 -9.31 5.81 -11.59
CA LEU A 47 -8.15 6.63 -11.93
C LEU A 47 -6.97 6.44 -10.96
N LEU A 48 -7.22 6.08 -9.70
CA LEU A 48 -6.19 5.77 -8.71
C LEU A 48 -5.37 4.53 -9.10
N GLY A 49 -5.98 3.51 -9.71
CA GLY A 49 -5.23 2.37 -10.21
C GLY A 49 -6.07 1.11 -10.41
N LYS A 50 -5.43 0.06 -10.94
CA LYS A 50 -6.06 -1.24 -11.22
C LYS A 50 -5.81 -2.28 -10.10
N ARG A 51 -5.22 -1.88 -8.98
CA ARG A 51 -4.92 -2.81 -7.88
C ARG A 51 -6.21 -3.27 -7.19
N GLN A 52 -6.29 -4.55 -6.90
CA GLN A 52 -7.41 -5.10 -6.13
C GLN A 52 -7.33 -4.61 -4.68
N VAL A 53 -8.47 -4.44 -4.02
CA VAL A 53 -8.55 -3.92 -2.64
C VAL A 53 -7.66 -4.71 -1.68
N GLY A 54 -7.51 -6.03 -1.87
CA GLY A 54 -6.63 -6.88 -1.07
C GLY A 54 -5.12 -6.73 -1.35
N GLN A 55 -4.74 -5.95 -2.38
CA GLN A 55 -3.34 -5.70 -2.75
C GLN A 55 -2.98 -4.21 -2.68
N MET A 56 -3.84 -3.41 -2.08
CA MET A 56 -3.60 -1.96 -1.88
C MET A 56 -2.53 -1.75 -0.81
N GLU A 57 -1.66 -0.80 -1.05
CA GLU A 57 -0.75 -0.32 -0.01
C GLU A 57 -1.55 0.43 1.08
N PRO A 58 -1.08 0.42 2.36
CA PRO A 58 -1.76 1.11 3.45
C PRO A 58 -2.07 2.59 3.16
N SER A 59 -1.17 3.28 2.46
CA SER A 59 -1.34 4.67 2.02
C SER A 59 -2.51 4.83 1.03
N GLU A 60 -2.63 3.96 0.04
CA GLU A 60 -3.72 3.96 -0.94
C GLU A 60 -5.07 3.70 -0.26
N PHE A 61 -5.10 2.81 0.75
CA PHE A 61 -6.30 2.54 1.55
C PHE A 61 -6.77 3.77 2.32
N VAL A 62 -5.86 4.47 3.01
CA VAL A 62 -6.17 5.70 3.75
C VAL A 62 -6.73 6.78 2.84
N VAL A 63 -6.12 6.97 1.66
CA VAL A 63 -6.59 7.94 0.66
C VAL A 63 -8.00 7.58 0.17
N THR A 64 -8.25 6.31 -0.14
CA THR A 64 -9.57 5.84 -0.57
C THR A 64 -10.64 6.09 0.50
N MET A 65 -10.30 5.80 1.77
CA MET A 65 -11.19 6.03 2.91
C MET A 65 -11.48 7.53 3.11
N LEU A 66 -10.46 8.38 2.97
CA LEU A 66 -10.60 9.84 3.07
C LEU A 66 -11.49 10.39 1.95
N ILE A 67 -11.30 9.94 0.72
CA ILE A 67 -12.13 10.35 -0.42
C ILE A 67 -13.60 9.94 -0.22
N ALA A 68 -13.84 8.72 0.30
CA ALA A 68 -15.20 8.26 0.59
C ALA A 68 -15.88 9.13 1.67
N ASN A 69 -15.14 9.47 2.74
CA ASN A 69 -15.66 10.37 3.79
C ASN A 69 -15.97 11.78 3.25
N LEU A 70 -15.11 12.34 2.39
CA LEU A 70 -15.34 13.65 1.79
C LEU A 70 -16.56 13.66 0.86
N ALA A 71 -16.88 12.53 0.22
CA ALA A 71 -18.07 12.37 -0.60
C ALA A 71 -19.35 12.32 0.25
N SER A 72 -19.32 11.80 1.48
CA SER A 72 -20.48 11.66 2.35
C SER A 72 -20.95 13.01 2.91
N VAL A 73 -20.04 13.94 3.16
CA VAL A 73 -20.34 15.23 3.79
C VAL A 73 -21.49 15.99 3.11
N PRO A 74 -21.48 16.22 1.78
CA PRO A 74 -22.60 16.89 1.14
C PRO A 74 -23.88 16.02 1.02
N LEU A 75 -23.79 14.72 1.25
CA LEU A 75 -24.96 13.83 1.25
C LEU A 75 -25.70 13.84 2.59
N GLU A 76 -24.97 14.08 3.69
CA GLU A 76 -25.50 14.15 5.05
C GLU A 76 -26.12 15.51 5.37
N ASP A 77 -25.51 16.59 4.85
CA ASP A 77 -25.95 17.96 5.10
C ASP A 77 -26.34 18.68 3.80
N TRP A 78 -27.58 19.12 3.74
CA TRP A 78 -28.16 19.81 2.59
C TRP A 78 -27.62 21.24 2.41
N ASP A 79 -27.19 21.87 3.48
CA ASP A 79 -26.67 23.24 3.47
C ASP A 79 -25.28 23.28 2.83
N ILE A 80 -24.60 22.10 2.74
CA ILE A 80 -23.31 21.98 2.10
C ILE A 80 -23.50 21.79 0.59
N PRO A 81 -22.96 22.71 -0.23
CA PRO A 81 -23.08 22.60 -1.67
C PRO A 81 -22.24 21.43 -2.22
N ILE A 82 -22.62 20.90 -3.38
CA ILE A 82 -21.96 19.75 -4.03
C ILE A 82 -20.43 19.94 -4.17
N HIS A 83 -19.99 21.17 -4.49
CA HIS A 83 -18.56 21.46 -4.60
C HIS A 83 -17.81 21.34 -3.26
N GLY A 84 -18.51 21.45 -2.11
CA GLY A 84 -17.92 21.22 -0.78
C GLY A 84 -17.39 19.81 -0.57
N GLY A 85 -17.89 18.82 -1.33
CA GLY A 85 -17.34 17.46 -1.36
C GLY A 85 -16.39 17.23 -2.56
N LEU A 86 -16.79 17.66 -3.76
CA LEU A 86 -16.02 17.41 -4.98
C LEU A 86 -14.65 18.09 -4.99
N VAL A 87 -14.53 19.32 -4.48
CA VAL A 87 -13.25 20.04 -4.46
C VAL A 87 -12.25 19.36 -3.52
N PRO A 88 -12.56 19.08 -2.24
CA PRO A 88 -11.63 18.35 -1.37
C PRO A 88 -11.27 16.96 -1.93
N MET A 89 -12.22 16.21 -2.49
CA MET A 89 -11.94 14.93 -3.16
C MET A 89 -10.93 15.11 -4.29
N GLY A 90 -11.12 16.14 -5.13
CA GLY A 90 -10.19 16.47 -6.22
C GLY A 90 -8.80 16.82 -5.71
N VAL A 91 -8.69 17.59 -4.63
CA VAL A 91 -7.41 17.94 -4.00
C VAL A 91 -6.70 16.68 -3.50
N VAL A 92 -7.37 15.81 -2.75
CA VAL A 92 -6.79 14.56 -2.25
C VAL A 92 -6.34 13.66 -3.41
N PHE A 93 -7.16 13.54 -4.46
CA PHE A 93 -6.81 12.79 -5.67
C PHE A 93 -5.54 13.33 -6.34
N VAL A 94 -5.43 14.66 -6.50
CA VAL A 94 -4.24 15.29 -7.10
C VAL A 94 -3.01 15.08 -6.22
N CYS A 95 -3.14 15.23 -4.91
CA CYS A 95 -2.06 14.96 -3.96
C CYS A 95 -1.55 13.52 -4.10
N GLU A 96 -2.46 12.54 -4.17
CA GLU A 96 -2.10 11.13 -4.36
C GLU A 96 -1.38 10.90 -5.69
N ARG A 97 -1.86 11.49 -6.78
CA ARG A 97 -1.21 11.41 -8.09
C ARG A 97 0.19 11.99 -8.08
N VAL A 98 0.39 13.12 -7.38
CA VAL A 98 1.70 13.75 -7.21
C VAL A 98 2.63 12.85 -6.38
N LEU A 99 2.16 12.32 -5.24
CA LEU A 99 2.93 11.41 -4.39
C LEU A 99 3.32 10.12 -5.14
N SER A 100 2.38 9.53 -5.88
CA SER A 100 2.63 8.36 -6.74
C SER A 100 3.71 8.67 -7.79
N TRP A 101 3.63 9.82 -8.45
CA TRP A 101 4.64 10.24 -9.42
C TRP A 101 6.02 10.48 -8.78
N LEU A 102 6.06 11.11 -7.59
CA LEU A 102 7.29 11.29 -6.83
C LEU A 102 7.91 9.94 -6.42
N SER A 103 7.09 8.99 -6.01
CA SER A 103 7.56 7.65 -5.61
C SER A 103 8.21 6.89 -6.78
N LEU A 104 7.75 7.13 -8.01
CA LEU A 104 8.38 6.57 -9.20
C LEU A 104 9.75 7.17 -9.49
N ARG A 105 9.96 8.44 -9.13
CA ARG A 105 11.22 9.17 -9.41
C ARG A 105 12.25 9.13 -8.28
N SER A 106 11.82 8.80 -7.06
CA SER A 106 12.67 8.90 -5.88
C SER A 106 12.59 7.67 -5.00
N ILE A 107 13.69 6.89 -4.92
CA ILE A 107 13.79 5.71 -4.07
C ILE A 107 13.57 6.04 -2.58
N PRO A 108 14.13 7.14 -2.01
CA PRO A 108 13.86 7.52 -0.63
C PRO A 108 12.38 7.80 -0.35
N ILE A 109 11.69 8.51 -1.26
CA ILE A 109 10.25 8.79 -1.14
C ILE A 109 9.45 7.50 -1.22
N ARG A 110 9.75 6.62 -2.18
CA ARG A 110 9.14 5.29 -2.31
C ARG A 110 9.29 4.48 -1.02
N ARG A 111 10.50 4.44 -0.44
CA ARG A 111 10.74 3.73 0.84
C ARG A 111 10.01 4.34 2.02
N LEU A 112 9.83 5.66 2.02
CA LEU A 112 9.07 6.36 3.08
C LEU A 112 7.57 6.06 3.00
N LEU A 113 7.00 6.06 1.79
CA LEU A 113 5.56 5.89 1.57
C LEU A 113 5.15 4.41 1.61
N CYS A 114 5.85 3.57 0.87
CA CYS A 114 5.49 2.17 0.67
C CYS A 114 6.25 1.20 1.58
N GLY A 115 7.34 1.66 2.22
CA GLY A 115 8.22 0.77 2.97
C GLY A 115 9.14 -0.05 2.06
N LYS A 116 9.60 -1.19 2.57
CA LYS A 116 10.38 -2.18 1.84
C LYS A 116 9.99 -3.60 2.28
N PRO A 117 10.06 -4.59 1.39
CA PRO A 117 9.87 -5.99 1.77
C PRO A 117 10.85 -6.42 2.86
N VAL A 118 10.43 -7.31 3.74
CA VAL A 118 11.24 -7.84 4.85
C VAL A 118 11.25 -9.36 4.79
N ILE A 119 12.44 -9.96 4.75
CA ILE A 119 12.62 -11.41 4.75
C ILE A 119 12.37 -11.91 6.17
N LEU A 120 11.43 -12.85 6.34
CA LEU A 120 11.09 -13.48 7.62
C LEU A 120 11.73 -14.86 7.75
N ILE A 121 11.81 -15.61 6.65
CA ILE A 121 12.50 -16.91 6.55
C ILE A 121 13.52 -16.80 5.43
N GLU A 122 14.74 -17.24 5.70
CA GLU A 122 15.82 -17.34 4.72
C GLU A 122 16.49 -18.70 4.83
N ASN A 123 16.48 -19.49 3.73
CA ASN A 123 17.05 -20.84 3.67
C ASN A 123 16.56 -21.75 4.81
N GLY A 124 15.23 -21.73 5.05
CA GLY A 124 14.60 -22.54 6.08
C GLY A 124 14.84 -22.06 7.51
N ARG A 125 15.51 -20.91 7.72
CA ARG A 125 15.77 -20.35 9.04
C ARG A 125 14.92 -19.12 9.31
N LEU A 126 14.30 -19.09 10.49
CA LEU A 126 13.56 -17.92 10.97
C LEU A 126 14.53 -16.78 11.32
N LEU A 127 14.24 -15.59 10.82
CA LEU A 127 14.97 -14.37 11.17
C LEU A 127 14.25 -13.64 12.29
N GLU A 128 14.56 -14.01 13.55
CA GLU A 128 13.87 -13.50 14.75
C GLU A 128 13.89 -11.97 14.85
N ASP A 129 15.01 -11.33 14.52
CA ASP A 129 15.11 -9.86 14.56
C ASP A 129 14.13 -9.19 13.59
N ASN A 130 13.91 -9.79 12.42
CA ASN A 130 12.97 -9.28 11.44
C ASN A 130 11.53 -9.52 11.88
N LEU A 131 11.21 -10.69 12.46
CA LEU A 131 9.91 -10.98 13.06
C LEU A 131 9.56 -9.97 14.18
N ARG A 132 10.51 -9.70 15.06
CA ARG A 132 10.33 -8.70 16.15
C ARG A 132 10.13 -7.29 15.60
N ARG A 133 10.91 -6.88 14.59
CA ARG A 133 10.78 -5.56 13.93
C ARG A 133 9.45 -5.37 13.25
N THR A 134 8.96 -6.39 12.59
CA THR A 134 7.68 -6.36 11.87
C THR A 134 6.50 -6.66 12.77
N ARG A 135 6.74 -7.06 14.04
CA ARG A 135 5.73 -7.45 15.03
C ARG A 135 4.86 -8.62 14.59
N ILE A 136 5.40 -9.50 13.75
CA ILE A 136 4.74 -10.73 13.34
C ILE A 136 5.10 -11.83 14.34
N ASN A 137 4.09 -12.46 14.92
CA ASN A 137 4.28 -13.60 15.80
C ASN A 137 4.34 -14.91 14.99
N LEU A 138 4.77 -16.01 15.63
CA LEU A 138 4.94 -17.30 14.98
C LEU A 138 3.60 -17.93 14.56
N ASP A 139 2.53 -17.68 15.32
CA ASP A 139 1.20 -18.20 15.00
C ASP A 139 0.64 -17.53 13.74
N GLU A 140 0.84 -16.22 13.63
CA GLU A 140 0.49 -15.41 12.45
C GLU A 140 1.28 -15.87 11.22
N LEU A 141 2.62 -15.99 11.35
CA LEU A 141 3.45 -16.52 10.27
C LEU A 141 2.98 -17.91 9.84
N SER A 142 2.72 -18.82 10.80
CA SER A 142 2.23 -20.15 10.51
C SER A 142 0.85 -20.14 9.83
N GLY A 143 -0.01 -19.18 10.19
CA GLY A 143 -1.29 -18.92 9.54
C GLY A 143 -1.12 -18.61 8.06
N HIS A 144 -0.28 -17.64 7.74
CA HIS A 144 0.01 -17.24 6.37
C HIS A 144 0.68 -18.35 5.55
N LEU A 145 1.57 -19.15 6.15
CA LEU A 145 2.14 -20.31 5.45
C LEU A 145 1.07 -21.34 5.07
N ARG A 146 0.06 -21.56 5.93
CA ARG A 146 -1.06 -22.45 5.62
C ARG A 146 -1.97 -21.88 4.53
N GLU A 147 -2.19 -20.57 4.50
CA GLU A 147 -2.94 -19.91 3.41
C GLU A 147 -2.28 -20.13 2.05
N GLU A 148 -0.93 -20.13 2.02
CA GLU A 148 -0.13 -20.44 0.82
C GLU A 148 0.03 -21.96 0.56
N GLY A 149 -0.67 -22.82 1.32
CA GLY A 149 -0.66 -24.28 1.16
C GLY A 149 0.58 -24.97 1.73
N VAL A 150 1.37 -24.27 2.54
CA VAL A 150 2.58 -24.82 3.18
C VAL A 150 2.26 -25.23 4.62
N LEU A 151 2.34 -26.53 4.92
CA LEU A 151 2.02 -27.09 6.24
C LEU A 151 3.25 -27.18 7.14
N ALA A 152 4.43 -27.40 6.56
CA ALA A 152 5.68 -27.58 7.30
C ALA A 152 6.64 -26.42 7.03
N MET A 153 7.00 -25.71 8.07
CA MET A 153 7.86 -24.52 7.99
C MET A 153 9.27 -24.84 7.45
N GLU A 154 9.74 -26.06 7.69
CA GLU A 154 11.03 -26.57 7.21
C GLU A 154 11.07 -26.74 5.69
N THR A 155 9.92 -26.74 5.02
CA THR A 155 9.83 -26.83 3.56
C THR A 155 9.92 -25.47 2.88
N VAL A 156 9.93 -24.38 3.66
CA VAL A 156 10.01 -23.01 3.18
C VAL A 156 11.47 -22.63 2.99
N GLN A 157 11.83 -22.26 1.78
CA GLN A 157 13.14 -21.69 1.50
C GLN A 157 13.18 -20.20 1.86
N PHE A 158 12.18 -19.41 1.39
CA PHE A 158 12.04 -18.00 1.70
C PHE A 158 10.59 -17.65 2.05
N ALA A 159 10.39 -16.81 3.05
CA ALA A 159 9.14 -16.11 3.31
C ALA A 159 9.43 -14.61 3.42
N ILE A 160 8.71 -13.80 2.65
CA ILE A 160 8.94 -12.36 2.51
C ILE A 160 7.65 -11.63 2.87
N LEU A 161 7.70 -10.76 3.87
CA LEU A 161 6.63 -9.81 4.15
C LEU A 161 6.70 -8.69 3.12
N GLU A 162 5.67 -8.56 2.31
CA GLU A 162 5.53 -7.54 1.30
C GLU A 162 5.06 -6.20 1.89
N THR A 163 5.16 -5.13 1.12
CA THR A 163 4.79 -3.78 1.55
C THR A 163 3.28 -3.60 1.80
N ASN A 164 2.45 -4.43 1.19
CA ASN A 164 1.00 -4.46 1.40
C ASN A 164 0.57 -5.31 2.62
N GLY A 165 1.54 -5.92 3.33
CA GLY A 165 1.29 -6.77 4.49
C GLY A 165 1.05 -8.25 4.18
N SER A 166 1.01 -8.67 2.90
CA SER A 166 0.95 -10.09 2.54
C SER A 166 2.31 -10.77 2.74
N ILE A 167 2.32 -12.08 2.94
CA ILE A 167 3.54 -12.88 3.03
C ILE A 167 3.64 -13.74 1.78
N THR A 168 4.67 -13.50 0.96
CA THR A 168 4.99 -14.34 -0.19
C THR A 168 5.91 -15.48 0.23
N VAL A 169 5.54 -16.72 -0.11
CA VAL A 169 6.24 -17.93 0.32
C VAL A 169 6.86 -18.64 -0.88
N PHE A 170 8.14 -18.97 -0.75
CA PHE A 170 8.89 -19.77 -1.72
C PHE A 170 9.33 -21.08 -1.05
N PRO A 171 8.66 -22.21 -1.34
CA PRO A 171 9.10 -23.52 -0.83
C PRO A 171 10.39 -23.95 -1.54
N TYR A 172 11.12 -24.89 -0.94
CA TYR A 172 12.21 -25.54 -1.66
C TYR A 172 11.69 -26.26 -2.91
N PRO A 173 12.44 -26.30 -4.02
CA PRO A 173 12.00 -26.88 -5.30
C PRO A 173 11.46 -28.32 -5.18
N ARG A 174 12.01 -29.10 -4.26
CA ARG A 174 11.58 -30.49 -3.97
C ARG A 174 10.20 -30.57 -3.31
N HIS A 175 9.69 -29.47 -2.79
CA HIS A 175 8.40 -29.36 -2.09
C HIS A 175 7.42 -28.40 -2.80
N ALA A 176 7.83 -27.82 -3.94
CA ALA A 176 6.97 -26.96 -4.74
C ALA A 176 5.84 -27.75 -5.39
N PRO A 177 4.60 -27.23 -5.40
CA PRO A 177 3.49 -27.90 -6.08
C PRO A 177 3.60 -27.71 -7.58
N ALA A 178 4.31 -28.60 -8.30
CA ALA A 178 4.36 -28.80 -9.73
C ALA A 178 5.70 -28.53 -10.43
N PRO A 179 5.86 -29.05 -11.67
CA PRO A 179 6.96 -29.94 -11.97
C PRO A 179 8.29 -29.22 -12.00
N ALA A 180 9.00 -29.26 -10.89
CA ALA A 180 10.44 -29.13 -10.94
C ALA A 180 10.94 -30.36 -11.67
N GLY A 181 11.41 -30.19 -12.91
CA GLY A 181 12.06 -31.27 -13.65
C GLY A 181 13.20 -31.87 -12.82
N PRO A 182 13.62 -33.13 -13.07
CA PRO A 182 14.71 -33.76 -12.35
C PRO A 182 15.97 -32.90 -12.49
N GLY A 183 16.42 -32.31 -11.38
CA GLY A 183 17.59 -31.42 -11.35
C GLY A 183 17.34 -29.96 -10.95
N ALA A 184 16.16 -29.61 -10.43
CA ALA A 184 15.91 -28.27 -9.88
C ALA A 184 16.91 -28.00 -8.73
N LYS A 185 17.86 -27.09 -8.96
CA LYS A 185 18.75 -26.58 -7.92
C LYS A 185 17.94 -25.71 -6.95
N ASP A 186 18.35 -25.68 -5.69
CA ASP A 186 17.80 -24.73 -4.73
C ASP A 186 17.87 -23.32 -5.34
N GLN A 187 16.73 -22.64 -5.35
CA GLN A 187 16.66 -21.29 -5.89
C GLN A 187 17.30 -20.32 -4.89
N GLU A 188 18.27 -19.55 -5.37
CA GLU A 188 18.80 -18.45 -4.58
C GLU A 188 17.91 -17.22 -4.74
N LEU A 189 17.63 -16.53 -3.62
CA LEU A 189 16.89 -15.28 -3.67
C LEU A 189 17.69 -14.19 -4.40
N PRO A 190 17.20 -13.64 -5.51
CA PRO A 190 17.85 -12.53 -6.17
C PRO A 190 17.58 -11.22 -5.44
N TYR A 191 18.62 -10.50 -5.07
CA TYR A 191 18.53 -9.16 -4.48
C TYR A 191 18.65 -8.10 -5.57
N THR A 192 17.78 -7.09 -5.55
CA THR A 192 17.90 -5.93 -6.44
C THR A 192 19.10 -5.10 -6.02
N VAL A 193 20.09 -4.96 -6.91
CA VAL A 193 21.32 -4.18 -6.66
C VAL A 193 21.36 -2.86 -7.43
N ILE A 194 20.60 -2.76 -8.53
CA ILE A 194 20.31 -1.48 -9.22
C ILE A 194 18.81 -1.39 -9.46
N SER A 195 18.25 -0.22 -9.16
CA SER A 195 16.87 0.15 -9.50
C SER A 195 16.87 1.57 -10.05
N ASP A 196 16.28 1.74 -11.22
CA ASP A 196 16.14 3.03 -11.90
C ASP A 196 17.48 3.79 -12.07
N GLY A 197 18.59 3.05 -12.34
CA GLY A 197 19.92 3.61 -12.47
C GLY A 197 20.64 3.88 -11.15
N HIS A 198 20.00 3.64 -10.00
CA HIS A 198 20.58 3.87 -8.67
C HIS A 198 21.08 2.59 -8.05
N ILE A 199 22.32 2.63 -7.56
CA ILE A 199 22.95 1.50 -6.87
C ILE A 199 22.37 1.38 -5.45
N LEU A 200 21.91 0.18 -5.08
CA LEU A 200 21.39 -0.14 -3.76
C LEU A 200 22.50 -0.76 -2.92
N THR A 201 23.36 0.09 -2.32
CA THR A 201 24.53 -0.34 -1.55
C THR A 201 24.20 -1.25 -0.38
N GLN A 202 23.02 -1.06 0.26
CA GLN A 202 22.55 -1.94 1.33
C GLN A 202 22.37 -3.38 0.84
N ASN A 203 21.83 -3.57 -0.36
CA ASN A 203 21.58 -4.89 -0.93
C ASN A 203 22.89 -5.53 -1.41
N LEU A 204 23.85 -4.73 -1.89
CA LEU A 204 25.22 -5.22 -2.17
C LEU A 204 25.89 -5.75 -0.90
N ALA A 205 25.76 -5.04 0.21
CA ALA A 205 26.30 -5.48 1.49
C ALA A 205 25.67 -6.81 1.97
N LEU A 206 24.36 -7.02 1.77
CA LEU A 206 23.68 -8.29 2.06
C LEU A 206 24.24 -9.47 1.23
N LEU A 207 24.72 -9.19 0.03
CA LEU A 207 25.36 -10.16 -0.85
C LEU A 207 26.85 -10.37 -0.52
N GLY A 208 27.42 -9.60 0.43
CA GLY A 208 28.87 -9.57 0.68
C GLY A 208 29.66 -9.01 -0.49
N ARG A 209 29.08 -8.10 -1.27
CA ARG A 209 29.68 -7.49 -2.45
C ARG A 209 29.76 -5.97 -2.28
N ASP A 210 30.67 -5.36 -3.04
CA ASP A 210 30.89 -3.91 -3.07
C ASP A 210 30.51 -3.30 -4.44
N GLU A 211 30.57 -1.99 -4.53
CA GLU A 211 30.35 -1.29 -5.78
C GLU A 211 31.40 -1.62 -6.84
N GLY A 212 32.64 -1.94 -6.43
CA GLY A 212 33.72 -2.35 -7.34
C GLY A 212 33.35 -3.63 -8.09
N TRP A 213 32.80 -4.63 -7.37
CA TRP A 213 32.28 -5.84 -7.99
C TRP A 213 31.14 -5.53 -8.98
N LEU A 214 30.22 -4.65 -8.61
CA LEU A 214 29.08 -4.27 -9.44
C LEU A 214 29.56 -3.59 -10.74
N ARG A 215 30.42 -2.59 -10.61
CA ARG A 215 31.00 -1.86 -11.76
C ARG A 215 31.74 -2.81 -12.72
N LYS A 216 32.52 -3.77 -12.20
CA LYS A 216 33.19 -4.78 -13.01
C LYS A 216 32.20 -5.64 -13.81
N LYS A 217 31.08 -6.01 -13.22
CA LYS A 217 30.01 -6.78 -13.91
C LYS A 217 29.33 -5.97 -15.00
N LEU A 218 29.08 -4.68 -14.78
CA LEU A 218 28.47 -3.77 -15.76
C LEU A 218 29.45 -3.48 -16.92
N HIS A 219 30.72 -3.19 -16.58
CA HIS A 219 31.74 -2.89 -17.58
C HIS A 219 31.98 -4.06 -18.54
N GLY A 220 31.89 -5.31 -18.05
CA GLY A 220 31.96 -6.51 -18.90
C GLY A 220 30.82 -6.61 -19.93
N LYS A 221 29.75 -5.77 -19.80
CA LYS A 221 28.66 -5.67 -20.74
C LYS A 221 28.57 -4.30 -21.44
N GLY A 222 29.55 -3.43 -21.23
CA GLY A 222 29.59 -2.09 -21.81
C GLY A 222 28.51 -1.14 -21.26
N LEU A 223 28.02 -1.36 -20.01
CA LEU A 223 26.96 -0.60 -19.37
C LEU A 223 27.50 0.16 -18.15
N GLU A 224 26.90 1.32 -17.88
CA GLU A 224 27.02 2.04 -16.62
C GLU A 224 25.76 1.83 -15.76
N ALA A 225 25.82 2.18 -14.46
CA ALA A 225 24.67 2.02 -13.57
C ALA A 225 23.46 2.83 -14.04
N GLY A 226 23.66 4.01 -14.62
CA GLY A 226 22.61 4.86 -15.18
C GLY A 226 21.85 4.26 -16.34
N ASP A 227 22.49 3.35 -17.11
CA ASP A 227 21.90 2.70 -18.27
C ASP A 227 21.03 1.49 -17.89
N VAL A 228 21.00 1.14 -16.59
CA VAL A 228 20.33 -0.07 -16.11
C VAL A 228 19.03 0.31 -15.41
N LEU A 229 17.91 -0.21 -15.92
CA LEU A 229 16.60 -0.07 -15.28
C LEU A 229 16.53 -0.93 -14.02
N LEU A 230 16.92 -2.20 -14.14
CA LEU A 230 16.93 -3.15 -13.05
C LEU A 230 18.12 -4.10 -13.16
N MET A 231 18.82 -4.32 -12.06
CA MET A 231 19.77 -5.41 -11.94
C MET A 231 19.53 -6.16 -10.65
N THR A 232 19.43 -7.47 -10.76
CA THR A 232 19.38 -8.37 -9.61
C THR A 232 20.64 -9.23 -9.56
N ALA A 233 21.02 -9.65 -8.34
CA ALA A 233 22.14 -10.53 -8.10
C ALA A 233 21.81 -11.52 -6.98
N THR A 234 22.33 -12.74 -7.08
CA THR A 234 22.28 -13.77 -6.05
C THR A 234 23.56 -13.80 -5.21
N LYS A 235 23.55 -14.52 -4.09
CA LYS A 235 24.75 -14.72 -3.25
C LYS A 235 25.85 -15.48 -4.01
N SER A 236 25.49 -16.42 -4.90
CA SER A 236 26.43 -17.10 -5.80
C SER A 236 27.07 -16.19 -6.84
N GLY A 237 26.50 -15.01 -7.07
CA GLY A 237 27.00 -14.04 -8.05
C GLY A 237 26.36 -14.17 -9.43
N GLU A 238 25.29 -14.94 -9.59
CA GLU A 238 24.45 -14.88 -10.78
C GLU A 238 23.77 -13.52 -10.87
N THR A 239 23.68 -12.97 -12.07
CA THR A 239 23.11 -11.62 -12.27
C THR A 239 22.15 -11.59 -13.45
N ALA A 240 21.02 -10.92 -13.26
CA ALA A 240 20.10 -10.54 -14.35
C ALA A 240 20.13 -9.01 -14.50
N ILE A 241 20.34 -8.52 -15.73
CA ILE A 241 20.46 -7.10 -16.04
C ILE A 241 19.43 -6.74 -17.10
N PHE A 242 18.64 -5.72 -16.80
CA PHE A 242 17.62 -5.14 -17.68
C PHE A 242 18.03 -3.70 -17.99
N PRO A 243 18.58 -3.41 -19.18
CA PRO A 243 18.96 -2.05 -19.55
C PRO A 243 17.74 -1.16 -19.75
N ARG A 244 17.94 0.16 -19.68
CA ARG A 244 16.96 1.14 -20.14
C ARG A 244 16.85 1.08 -21.66
N GLN A 245 15.63 1.19 -22.15
CA GLN A 245 15.34 1.37 -23.58
C GLN A 245 15.38 2.85 -23.95
#